data_a1f71be5015f4e33189bfbf4363cefcb
#
_entry.id   a1f71be5015f4e33189bfbf4363cefcb
#
_cell.length_a   1.000
_cell.length_b   1.000
_cell.length_c   1.000
_cell.angle_alpha   90.00
_cell.angle_beta   90.00
_cell.angle_gamma   90.00
#
_symmetry.space_group_name_H-M   'P 1'
#
loop_
_entity.id
_entity.type
_entity.pdbx_description
1 polymer ?
#
loop_
_entity_poly.entity_id
_entity_poly.type
_entity_poly.pdbx_seq_one_letter_code
_entity_poly.pdbx_strand_id
1 'polypeptide(L)'
;MSLRGAAPPAATVVARGPFLAGGVVILNEDEAHHLRVRRVGDGALIRLVDGRGGVATARIALEAQAMVARVIATTLVGAPPVTEVLLGAGDRDRFIGAVEKATELGATRIVPVVSERAAGVATRFQAAHVERAMARAREAVKQCGGTWAPAIGAPVALPEALRQHPAGLVRLVADHDGGPMPALREGDAVQWAIGPEGGFTDAERNVLHAAGFRPVALARAILRFDTAAVAALTVTGMMRGRS
;
A
#
# COMPACT_ATOMS: atom_id res chain seq x y z
N MET A 1 11.95 19.97 -19.43
CA MET A 1 12.85 19.36 -20.45
C MET A 1 12.60 17.85 -20.43
N SER A 2 11.84 17.36 -21.39
CA SER A 2 11.39 15.95 -21.43
C SER A 2 12.59 15.05 -21.77
N LEU A 3 12.91 14.08 -20.91
CA LEU A 3 13.92 13.03 -21.16
C LEU A 3 13.40 11.98 -22.18
N ARG A 4 12.89 12.42 -23.32
CA ARG A 4 12.55 11.52 -24.42
C ARG A 4 13.84 11.06 -25.08
N GLY A 5 14.29 9.83 -24.77
CA GLY A 5 15.43 9.19 -25.41
C GLY A 5 16.38 8.43 -24.45
N ALA A 6 16.22 8.50 -23.15
CA ALA A 6 17.00 7.68 -22.24
C ALA A 6 16.45 6.24 -22.19
N ALA A 7 17.37 5.25 -22.19
CA ALA A 7 16.99 3.86 -21.96
C ALA A 7 16.22 3.73 -20.63
N PRO A 8 15.20 2.86 -20.55
CA PRO A 8 14.47 2.66 -19.31
C PRO A 8 15.43 2.21 -18.21
N PRO A 9 15.19 2.63 -16.94
CA PRO A 9 16.03 2.21 -15.83
C PRO A 9 16.05 0.69 -15.69
N ALA A 10 17.24 0.12 -15.46
CA ALA A 10 17.46 -1.31 -15.36
C ALA A 10 16.73 -1.94 -14.15
N ALA A 11 16.49 -1.14 -13.11
CA ALA A 11 15.77 -1.56 -11.90
C ALA A 11 15.18 -0.36 -11.15
N THR A 12 14.17 -0.62 -10.31
CA THR A 12 13.69 0.29 -9.28
C THR A 12 14.19 -0.19 -7.92
N VAL A 13 14.67 0.74 -7.10
CA VAL A 13 15.20 0.52 -5.75
C VAL A 13 14.43 1.42 -4.79
N VAL A 14 14.03 0.89 -3.65
CA VAL A 14 13.47 1.69 -2.55
C VAL A 14 14.59 2.11 -1.63
N ALA A 15 14.78 3.41 -1.49
CA ALA A 15 15.83 3.97 -0.65
C ALA A 15 15.30 5.13 0.20
N ARG A 16 15.98 5.45 1.28
CA ARG A 16 15.58 6.54 2.16
C ARG A 16 15.87 7.89 1.50
N GLY A 17 14.81 8.69 1.27
CA GLY A 17 14.90 10.08 0.80
C GLY A 17 15.17 11.08 1.94
N PRO A 18 15.19 12.40 1.65
CA PRO A 18 14.98 12.96 0.32
C PRO A 18 16.20 12.78 -0.60
N PHE A 19 15.94 12.69 -1.91
CA PHE A 19 17.00 12.60 -2.91
C PHE A 19 17.39 14.00 -3.39
N LEU A 20 18.71 14.25 -3.52
CA LEU A 20 19.25 15.50 -4.02
C LEU A 20 20.07 15.24 -5.29
N ALA A 21 19.86 16.04 -6.33
CA ALA A 21 20.68 15.96 -7.55
C ALA A 21 22.16 16.19 -7.21
N GLY A 22 23.04 15.37 -7.76
CA GLY A 22 24.46 15.33 -7.41
C GLY A 22 24.81 14.59 -6.11
N GLY A 23 23.78 14.18 -5.32
CA GLY A 23 23.98 13.43 -4.09
C GLY A 23 24.32 11.96 -4.35
N VAL A 24 24.70 11.28 -3.27
CA VAL A 24 25.03 9.85 -3.27
C VAL A 24 24.11 9.14 -2.26
N VAL A 25 23.51 8.05 -2.68
CA VAL A 25 22.68 7.16 -1.85
C VAL A 25 23.43 5.83 -1.69
N ILE A 26 23.79 5.49 -0.45
CA ILE A 26 24.38 4.19 -0.13
C ILE A 26 23.23 3.18 -0.11
N LEU A 27 23.33 2.14 -0.94
CA LEU A 27 22.35 1.07 -0.98
C LEU A 27 22.60 0.12 0.19
N ASN A 28 21.53 -0.30 0.85
CA ASN A 28 21.63 -1.36 1.86
C ASN A 28 21.97 -2.70 1.21
N GLU A 29 22.37 -3.67 2.02
CA GLU A 29 22.83 -4.98 1.52
C GLU A 29 21.74 -5.72 0.74
N ASP A 30 20.47 -5.64 1.16
CA ASP A 30 19.36 -6.31 0.48
C ASP A 30 19.15 -5.75 -0.94
N GLU A 31 19.18 -4.42 -1.09
CA GLU A 31 19.03 -3.77 -2.40
C GLU A 31 20.28 -4.01 -3.28
N ALA A 32 21.46 -3.97 -2.70
CA ALA A 32 22.69 -4.29 -3.42
C ALA A 32 22.70 -5.75 -3.89
N HIS A 33 22.26 -6.68 -3.04
CA HIS A 33 22.10 -8.09 -3.40
C HIS A 33 21.09 -8.26 -4.53
N HIS A 34 19.91 -7.61 -4.41
CA HIS A 34 18.86 -7.64 -5.45
C HIS A 34 19.41 -7.19 -6.81
N LEU A 35 20.18 -6.09 -6.85
CA LEU A 35 20.78 -5.59 -8.08
C LEU A 35 21.81 -6.56 -8.65
N ARG A 36 22.68 -7.17 -7.79
CA ARG A 36 23.64 -8.20 -8.24
C ARG A 36 22.94 -9.40 -8.87
N VAL A 37 21.87 -9.90 -8.25
CA VAL A 37 21.07 -11.02 -8.79
C VAL A 37 20.50 -10.66 -10.15
N ARG A 38 20.04 -9.44 -10.34
CA ARG A 38 19.54 -8.94 -11.63
C ARG A 38 20.64 -8.54 -12.62
N ARG A 39 21.90 -8.72 -12.27
CA ARG A 39 23.09 -8.33 -13.08
C ARG A 39 23.11 -6.83 -13.42
N VAL A 40 22.58 -6.00 -12.54
CA VAL A 40 22.67 -4.55 -12.62
C VAL A 40 23.97 -4.13 -11.96
N GLY A 41 24.95 -3.73 -12.75
CA GLY A 41 26.30 -3.39 -12.29
C GLY A 41 26.66 -1.94 -12.44
N ASP A 42 27.96 -1.67 -12.34
CA ASP A 42 28.53 -0.34 -12.44
C ASP A 42 28.12 0.38 -13.73
N GLY A 43 27.86 1.68 -13.64
CA GLY A 43 27.40 2.52 -14.75
C GLY A 43 25.90 2.39 -15.09
N ALA A 44 25.18 1.41 -14.59
CA ALA A 44 23.76 1.20 -14.91
C ALA A 44 22.88 2.32 -14.38
N LEU A 45 21.87 2.70 -15.16
CA LEU A 45 20.82 3.63 -14.71
C LEU A 45 19.76 2.87 -13.92
N ILE A 46 19.41 3.41 -12.76
CA ILE A 46 18.34 2.90 -11.89
C ILE A 46 17.38 4.03 -11.53
N ARG A 47 16.19 3.63 -11.11
CA ARG A 47 15.20 4.51 -10.50
C ARG A 47 15.23 4.29 -8.99
N LEU A 48 15.39 5.38 -8.22
CA LEU A 48 15.20 5.37 -6.78
C LEU A 48 13.81 5.90 -6.44
N VAL A 49 13.15 5.29 -5.45
CA VAL A 49 11.89 5.79 -4.88
C VAL A 49 11.97 5.72 -3.36
N ASP A 50 11.36 6.68 -2.66
CA ASP A 50 11.37 6.72 -1.18
C ASP A 50 10.06 6.22 -0.56
N GLY A 51 9.08 5.84 -1.38
CA GLY A 51 7.76 5.45 -0.93
C GLY A 51 6.91 6.61 -0.40
N ARG A 52 7.34 7.85 -0.61
CA ARG A 52 6.67 9.09 -0.19
C ARG A 52 6.56 10.12 -1.32
N GLY A 53 6.64 9.66 -2.55
CA GLY A 53 6.58 10.48 -3.76
C GLY A 53 7.93 10.99 -4.26
N GLY A 54 9.00 10.84 -3.50
CA GLY A 54 10.36 11.17 -3.94
C GLY A 54 10.84 10.13 -4.96
N VAL A 55 11.28 10.62 -6.12
CA VAL A 55 11.84 9.81 -7.22
C VAL A 55 13.16 10.37 -7.66
N ALA A 56 14.15 9.53 -7.91
CA ALA A 56 15.38 9.94 -8.55
C ALA A 56 15.80 8.98 -9.66
N THR A 57 16.43 9.54 -10.70
CA THR A 57 17.24 8.79 -11.64
C THR A 57 18.67 8.82 -11.12
N ALA A 58 19.29 7.67 -11.00
CA ALA A 58 20.64 7.54 -10.48
C ALA A 58 21.47 6.55 -11.31
N ARG A 59 22.78 6.69 -11.23
CA ARG A 59 23.74 5.77 -11.82
C ARG A 59 24.42 4.95 -10.71
N ILE A 60 24.48 3.65 -10.87
CA ILE A 60 25.21 2.78 -9.96
C ILE A 60 26.71 3.05 -10.08
N ALA A 61 27.38 3.11 -8.93
CA ALA A 61 28.83 3.10 -8.83
C ALA A 61 29.27 2.13 -7.73
N LEU A 62 30.42 1.49 -7.93
CA LEU A 62 31.05 0.62 -6.93
C LEU A 62 32.17 1.43 -6.24
N GLU A 63 32.02 1.71 -4.96
CA GLU A 63 32.96 2.51 -4.16
C GLU A 63 33.36 1.74 -2.91
N ALA A 64 34.65 1.51 -2.72
CA ALA A 64 35.22 0.91 -1.51
C ALA A 64 34.45 -0.32 -0.97
N GLN A 65 33.99 -1.22 -1.84
CA GLN A 65 33.18 -2.40 -1.58
C GLN A 65 31.67 -2.14 -1.33
N ALA A 66 31.21 -0.87 -1.35
CA ALA A 66 29.79 -0.55 -1.28
C ALA A 66 29.21 -0.28 -2.68
N MET A 67 27.98 -0.66 -2.88
CA MET A 67 27.20 -0.25 -4.05
C MET A 67 26.48 1.06 -3.71
N VAL A 68 26.75 2.10 -4.49
CA VAL A 68 26.15 3.41 -4.29
C VAL A 68 25.38 3.84 -5.53
N ALA A 69 24.40 4.71 -5.35
CA ALA A 69 23.63 5.32 -6.43
C ALA A 69 23.93 6.82 -6.48
N ARG A 70 24.57 7.28 -7.54
CA ARG A 70 24.84 8.70 -7.79
C ARG A 70 23.63 9.34 -8.45
N VAL A 71 22.96 10.24 -7.76
CA VAL A 71 21.71 10.86 -8.18
C VAL A 71 21.98 11.86 -9.31
N ILE A 72 21.31 11.68 -10.44
CA ILE A 72 21.41 12.52 -11.63
C ILE A 72 20.30 13.57 -11.63
N ALA A 73 19.07 13.14 -11.39
CA ALA A 73 17.88 13.99 -11.41
C ALA A 73 16.87 13.53 -10.37
N THR A 74 16.06 14.45 -9.89
CA THR A 74 15.01 14.19 -8.90
C THR A 74 13.67 14.74 -9.36
N THR A 75 12.59 14.09 -8.93
CA THR A 75 11.22 14.53 -9.14
C THR A 75 10.41 14.22 -7.89
N LEU A 76 9.46 15.09 -7.54
CA LEU A 76 8.47 14.81 -6.50
C LEU A 76 7.11 14.55 -7.15
N VAL A 77 6.56 13.39 -6.88
CA VAL A 77 5.22 12.99 -7.32
C VAL A 77 4.22 13.35 -6.23
N GLY A 78 3.15 14.07 -6.58
CA GLY A 78 2.10 14.45 -5.63
C GLY A 78 1.47 13.23 -4.95
N ALA A 79 0.93 13.45 -3.74
CA ALA A 79 0.24 12.40 -3.01
C ALA A 79 -1.03 11.96 -3.75
N PRO A 80 -1.29 10.67 -3.86
CA PRO A 80 -2.54 10.18 -4.45
C PRO A 80 -3.74 10.52 -3.54
N PRO A 81 -4.96 10.51 -4.08
CA PRO A 81 -6.16 10.64 -3.26
C PRO A 81 -6.19 9.58 -2.15
N VAL A 82 -6.59 9.99 -0.95
CA VAL A 82 -6.60 9.11 0.22
C VAL A 82 -7.46 7.87 -0.05
N THR A 83 -6.85 6.71 0.12
CA THR A 83 -7.53 5.41 0.12
C THR A 83 -7.07 4.63 1.34
N GLU A 84 -7.90 4.62 2.37
CA GLU A 84 -7.60 3.93 3.62
C GLU A 84 -8.38 2.62 3.69
N VAL A 85 -7.75 1.58 4.21
CA VAL A 85 -8.37 0.27 4.42
C VAL A 85 -8.26 -0.13 5.88
N LEU A 86 -9.40 -0.22 6.57
CA LEU A 86 -9.54 -0.93 7.83
C LEU A 86 -9.65 -2.41 7.50
N LEU A 87 -8.53 -3.13 7.58
CA LEU A 87 -8.43 -4.52 7.15
C LEU A 87 -8.44 -5.45 8.36
N GLY A 88 -9.37 -6.37 8.41
CA GLY A 88 -9.45 -7.36 9.48
C GLY A 88 -8.12 -8.11 9.65
N ALA A 89 -7.61 -8.12 10.88
CA ALA A 89 -6.35 -8.79 11.25
C ALA A 89 -6.56 -10.32 11.35
N GLY A 90 -6.96 -10.93 10.24
CA GLY A 90 -7.14 -12.36 10.06
C GLY A 90 -5.81 -13.11 9.94
N ASP A 91 -5.79 -14.20 9.19
CA ASP A 91 -4.57 -14.98 8.95
C ASP A 91 -3.41 -14.10 8.48
N ARG A 92 -2.25 -14.25 9.12
CA ARG A 92 -1.07 -13.41 8.92
C ARG A 92 -0.58 -13.40 7.47
N ASP A 93 -0.46 -14.58 6.85
CA ASP A 93 0.16 -14.67 5.53
C ASP A 93 -0.79 -14.16 4.45
N ARG A 94 -2.09 -14.38 4.61
CA ARG A 94 -3.12 -13.76 3.77
C ARG A 94 -3.19 -12.24 3.96
N PHE A 95 -3.08 -11.77 5.21
CA PHE A 95 -3.05 -10.34 5.49
C PHE A 95 -1.87 -9.66 4.77
N ILE A 96 -0.67 -10.24 4.87
CA ILE A 96 0.53 -9.73 4.19
C ILE A 96 0.37 -9.77 2.67
N GLY A 97 -0.26 -10.82 2.13
CA GLY A 97 -0.61 -10.88 0.71
C GLY A 97 -1.62 -9.80 0.30
N ALA A 98 -2.61 -9.52 1.14
CA ALA A 98 -3.56 -8.43 0.90
C ALA A 98 -2.89 -7.06 0.93
N VAL A 99 -1.91 -6.83 1.82
CA VAL A 99 -1.10 -5.60 1.85
C VAL A 99 -0.34 -5.40 0.54
N GLU A 100 0.26 -6.45 -0.02
CA GLU A 100 0.92 -6.39 -1.32
C GLU A 100 -0.04 -5.88 -2.40
N LYS A 101 -1.19 -6.52 -2.54
CA LYS A 101 -2.20 -6.17 -3.53
C LYS A 101 -2.81 -4.79 -3.29
N ALA A 102 -3.06 -4.44 -2.04
CA ALA A 102 -3.54 -3.12 -1.68
C ALA A 102 -2.54 -2.01 -2.06
N THR A 103 -1.25 -2.28 -1.91
CA THR A 103 -0.19 -1.36 -2.34
C THR A 103 -0.18 -1.17 -3.86
N GLU A 104 -0.25 -2.26 -4.63
CA GLU A 104 -0.34 -2.23 -6.09
C GLU A 104 -1.55 -1.44 -6.59
N LEU A 105 -2.66 -1.47 -5.83
CA LEU A 105 -3.93 -0.81 -6.15
C LEU A 105 -4.08 0.59 -5.52
N GLY A 106 -3.00 1.14 -4.96
CA GLY A 106 -2.93 2.53 -4.52
C GLY A 106 -3.54 2.82 -3.15
N ALA A 107 -3.62 1.84 -2.25
CA ALA A 107 -3.93 2.12 -0.86
C ALA A 107 -2.86 3.07 -0.27
N THR A 108 -3.31 4.10 0.45
CA THR A 108 -2.42 5.07 1.10
C THR A 108 -2.20 4.76 2.59
N ARG A 109 -3.14 4.05 3.20
CA ARG A 109 -3.07 3.61 4.59
C ARG A 109 -3.78 2.28 4.77
N ILE A 110 -3.18 1.39 5.56
CA ILE A 110 -3.78 0.12 5.96
C ILE A 110 -3.76 0.05 7.48
N VAL A 111 -4.94 -0.06 8.09
CA VAL A 111 -5.12 -0.19 9.54
C VAL A 111 -5.55 -1.61 9.82
N PRO A 112 -4.68 -2.45 10.40
CA PRO A 112 -5.08 -3.78 10.83
C PRO A 112 -6.10 -3.68 11.97
N VAL A 113 -7.27 -4.31 11.81
CA VAL A 113 -8.35 -4.25 12.81
C VAL A 113 -8.52 -5.61 13.48
N VAL A 114 -8.39 -5.64 14.79
CA VAL A 114 -8.75 -6.82 15.59
C VAL A 114 -10.27 -6.83 15.75
N SER A 115 -10.92 -7.75 15.05
CA SER A 115 -12.36 -8.00 15.17
C SER A 115 -12.61 -9.14 16.15
N GLU A 116 -13.84 -9.24 16.67
CA GLU A 116 -14.23 -10.30 17.60
C GLU A 116 -13.96 -11.70 17.02
N ARG A 117 -14.29 -11.92 15.74
CA ARG A 117 -14.11 -13.22 15.07
C ARG A 117 -12.65 -13.55 14.74
N ALA A 118 -11.75 -12.57 14.72
CA ALA A 118 -10.31 -12.80 14.53
C ALA A 118 -9.55 -12.91 15.85
N ALA A 119 -10.10 -12.46 16.96
CA ALA A 119 -9.39 -12.36 18.24
C ALA A 119 -8.82 -13.71 18.72
N GLY A 120 -9.51 -14.83 18.49
CA GLY A 120 -9.09 -16.19 18.88
C GLY A 120 -8.22 -16.92 17.85
N VAL A 121 -7.93 -16.34 16.68
CA VAL A 121 -7.15 -17.02 15.64
C VAL A 121 -5.66 -16.98 15.97
N ALA A 122 -5.04 -18.14 16.19
CA ALA A 122 -3.63 -18.24 16.60
C ALA A 122 -2.66 -17.67 15.53
N THR A 123 -3.00 -17.83 14.25
CA THR A 123 -2.19 -17.36 13.12
C THR A 123 -2.49 -15.93 12.69
N ARG A 124 -3.32 -15.19 13.45
CA ARG A 124 -3.71 -13.82 13.08
C ARG A 124 -2.51 -12.87 12.98
N PHE A 125 -2.69 -11.83 12.15
CA PHE A 125 -1.75 -10.73 12.04
C PHE A 125 -1.64 -9.99 13.39
N GLN A 126 -0.41 -9.72 13.82
CA GLN A 126 -0.08 -9.07 15.09
C GLN A 126 0.97 -7.98 14.88
N ALA A 127 1.21 -7.15 15.90
CA ALA A 127 2.19 -6.06 15.87
C ALA A 127 3.60 -6.52 15.43
N ALA A 128 4.03 -7.71 15.84
CA ALA A 128 5.32 -8.30 15.45
C ALA A 128 5.45 -8.57 13.94
N HIS A 129 4.35 -8.53 13.17
CA HIS A 129 4.36 -8.78 11.73
C HIS A 129 4.34 -7.49 10.89
N VAL A 130 4.24 -6.31 11.52
CA VAL A 130 4.11 -5.02 10.81
C VAL A 130 5.32 -4.76 9.92
N GLU A 131 6.55 -4.99 10.42
CA GLU A 131 7.76 -4.79 9.63
C GLU A 131 7.78 -5.68 8.37
N ARG A 132 7.32 -6.93 8.49
CA ARG A 132 7.21 -7.85 7.33
C ARG A 132 6.17 -7.34 6.33
N ALA A 133 5.04 -6.81 6.80
CA ALA A 133 4.03 -6.21 5.95
C ALA A 133 4.55 -4.96 5.23
N MET A 134 5.28 -4.08 5.94
CA MET A 134 5.93 -2.90 5.35
C MET A 134 7.00 -3.28 4.33
N ALA A 135 7.79 -4.33 4.60
CA ALA A 135 8.76 -4.85 3.65
C ALA A 135 8.05 -5.33 2.37
N ARG A 136 6.93 -6.05 2.51
CA ARG A 136 6.14 -6.52 1.36
C ARG A 136 5.54 -5.37 0.56
N ALA A 137 5.05 -4.32 1.22
CA ALA A 137 4.58 -3.11 0.56
C ALA A 137 5.70 -2.42 -0.24
N ARG A 138 6.92 -2.32 0.30
CA ARG A 138 8.07 -1.76 -0.42
C ARG A 138 8.41 -2.58 -1.68
N GLU A 139 8.38 -3.90 -1.58
CA GLU A 139 8.58 -4.78 -2.76
C GLU A 139 7.48 -4.55 -3.81
N ALA A 140 6.22 -4.44 -3.39
CA ALA A 140 5.11 -4.14 -4.28
C ALA A 140 5.30 -2.80 -5.01
N VAL A 141 5.75 -1.75 -4.31
CA VAL A 141 6.08 -0.44 -4.92
C VAL A 141 7.16 -0.60 -6.01
N LYS A 142 8.22 -1.39 -5.77
CA LYS A 142 9.26 -1.65 -6.78
C LYS A 142 8.68 -2.35 -8.01
N GLN A 143 7.84 -3.34 -7.77
CA GLN A 143 7.29 -4.20 -8.83
C GLN A 143 6.25 -3.47 -9.68
N CYS A 144 5.32 -2.72 -9.08
CA CYS A 144 4.27 -2.00 -9.81
C CYS A 144 4.73 -0.65 -10.39
N GLY A 145 5.97 -0.22 -10.12
CA GLY A 145 6.50 1.08 -10.55
C GLY A 145 5.92 2.26 -9.78
N GLY A 146 5.30 2.01 -8.62
CA GLY A 146 4.74 3.03 -7.74
C GLY A 146 5.78 4.00 -7.18
N THR A 147 5.28 5.03 -6.50
CA THR A 147 6.11 6.04 -5.81
C THR A 147 5.66 6.26 -4.36
N TRP A 148 4.48 5.73 -4.02
CA TRP A 148 3.89 5.85 -2.71
C TRP A 148 3.67 4.47 -2.11
N ALA A 149 4.16 4.24 -0.88
CA ALA A 149 3.87 3.06 -0.08
C ALA A 149 2.79 3.40 0.95
N PRO A 150 1.86 2.48 1.27
CA PRO A 150 0.89 2.72 2.31
C PRO A 150 1.55 2.82 3.70
N ALA A 151 1.00 3.68 4.56
CA ALA A 151 1.29 3.62 5.99
C ALA A 151 0.59 2.39 6.59
N ILE A 152 1.32 1.57 7.36
CA ILE A 152 0.79 0.38 8.02
C ILE A 152 1.03 0.50 9.51
N GLY A 153 -0.05 0.49 10.30
CA GLY A 153 0.00 0.57 11.76
C GLY A 153 0.00 -0.80 12.44
N ALA A 154 0.17 -0.79 13.77
CA ALA A 154 -0.11 -1.96 14.60
C ALA A 154 -1.62 -2.28 14.59
N PRO A 155 -2.01 -3.56 14.84
CA PRO A 155 -3.41 -3.91 14.99
C PRO A 155 -4.07 -3.17 16.16
N VAL A 156 -5.25 -2.63 15.91
CA VAL A 156 -6.06 -1.92 16.91
C VAL A 156 -7.49 -2.48 16.92
N ALA A 157 -8.21 -2.30 18.01
CA ALA A 157 -9.62 -2.65 18.08
C ALA A 157 -10.46 -1.76 17.15
N LEU A 158 -11.56 -2.29 16.60
CA LEU A 158 -12.42 -1.56 15.67
C LEU A 158 -12.87 -0.19 16.21
N PRO A 159 -13.34 -0.04 17.48
CA PRO A 159 -13.72 1.26 18.00
C PRO A 159 -12.55 2.27 18.06
N GLU A 160 -11.33 1.81 18.26
CA GLU A 160 -10.15 2.66 18.23
C GLU A 160 -9.79 3.07 16.80
N ALA A 161 -9.83 2.12 15.88
CA ALA A 161 -9.64 2.40 14.47
C ALA A 161 -10.60 3.51 14.00
N LEU A 162 -11.84 3.53 14.47
CA LEU A 162 -12.85 4.51 14.08
C LEU A 162 -12.68 5.90 14.68
N ARG A 163 -11.89 6.07 15.76
CA ARG A 163 -11.63 7.39 16.38
C ARG A 163 -10.56 8.22 15.68
N GLN A 164 -9.71 7.59 14.88
CA GLN A 164 -8.48 8.20 14.35
C GLN A 164 -8.64 8.79 12.93
N HIS A 165 -9.87 9.09 12.48
CA HIS A 165 -10.09 9.40 11.07
C HIS A 165 -10.44 10.86 10.78
N PRO A 166 -9.89 11.43 9.70
CA PRO A 166 -10.27 12.75 9.22
C PRO A 166 -11.76 12.78 8.82
N ALA A 167 -12.36 13.94 8.92
CA ALA A 167 -13.69 14.21 8.37
C ALA A 167 -13.66 14.17 6.83
N GLY A 168 -14.82 13.92 6.20
CA GLY A 168 -14.96 14.05 4.75
C GLY A 168 -14.59 12.79 3.94
N LEU A 169 -14.35 11.65 4.59
CA LEU A 169 -14.14 10.37 3.90
C LEU A 169 -15.47 9.77 3.45
N VAL A 170 -15.50 9.25 2.22
CA VAL A 170 -16.56 8.31 1.81
C VAL A 170 -16.28 6.98 2.48
N ARG A 171 -17.13 6.58 3.44
CA ARG A 171 -16.93 5.38 4.27
C ARG A 171 -17.75 4.23 3.73
N LEU A 172 -17.08 3.12 3.44
CA LEU A 172 -17.67 1.94 2.81
C LEU A 172 -17.27 0.68 3.60
N VAL A 173 -18.20 -0.24 3.78
CA VAL A 173 -17.89 -1.56 4.31
C VAL A 173 -18.24 -2.62 3.27
N ALA A 174 -17.31 -3.53 3.02
CA ALA A 174 -17.54 -4.68 2.16
C ALA A 174 -18.49 -5.65 2.87
N ASP A 175 -19.71 -5.75 2.36
CA ASP A 175 -20.76 -6.61 2.89
C ASP A 175 -21.48 -7.30 1.73
N HIS A 176 -21.72 -8.61 1.87
CA HIS A 176 -22.41 -9.41 0.83
C HIS A 176 -23.82 -8.90 0.55
N ASP A 177 -24.53 -8.48 1.58
CA ASP A 177 -25.89 -7.98 1.51
C ASP A 177 -25.97 -6.47 1.29
N GLY A 178 -24.83 -5.84 0.95
CA GLY A 178 -24.73 -4.42 0.71
C GLY A 178 -25.39 -3.95 -0.58
N GLY A 179 -25.53 -2.63 -0.71
CA GLY A 179 -26.01 -1.97 -1.93
C GLY A 179 -24.91 -1.81 -2.98
N PRO A 180 -25.23 -1.14 -4.09
CA PRO A 180 -24.26 -0.83 -5.13
C PRO A 180 -23.22 0.20 -4.66
N MET A 181 -22.06 0.17 -5.31
CA MET A 181 -21.00 1.18 -5.12
C MET A 181 -21.54 2.58 -5.40
N PRO A 182 -21.34 3.56 -4.50
CA PRO A 182 -21.70 4.94 -4.78
C PRO A 182 -20.81 5.55 -5.87
N ALA A 183 -21.29 6.56 -6.56
CA ALA A 183 -20.46 7.37 -7.43
C ALA A 183 -19.36 8.06 -6.62
N LEU A 184 -18.15 8.09 -7.17
CA LEU A 184 -17.00 8.79 -6.60
C LEU A 184 -16.50 9.85 -7.60
N ARG A 185 -15.96 10.94 -7.05
CA ARG A 185 -15.20 11.93 -7.82
C ARG A 185 -13.72 11.60 -7.77
N GLU A 186 -12.93 12.09 -8.70
CA GLU A 186 -11.49 11.83 -8.82
C GLU A 186 -10.71 12.07 -7.51
N GLY A 187 -10.98 13.15 -6.79
CA GLY A 187 -10.30 13.52 -5.55
C GLY A 187 -10.91 12.98 -4.26
N ASP A 188 -12.00 12.20 -4.32
CA ASP A 188 -12.70 11.75 -3.11
C ASP A 188 -11.78 10.87 -2.24
N ALA A 189 -11.67 11.22 -0.97
CA ALA A 189 -11.02 10.38 0.03
C ALA A 189 -11.97 9.24 0.43
N VAL A 190 -11.48 7.99 0.37
CA VAL A 190 -12.29 6.78 0.61
C VAL A 190 -11.68 5.96 1.73
N GLN A 191 -12.54 5.47 2.61
CA GLN A 191 -12.19 4.53 3.67
C GLN A 191 -13.02 3.25 3.52
N TRP A 192 -12.36 2.13 3.40
CA TRP A 192 -12.98 0.81 3.39
C TRP A 192 -12.83 0.11 4.74
N ALA A 193 -13.88 -0.56 5.19
CA ALA A 193 -13.82 -1.58 6.24
C ALA A 193 -14.01 -2.96 5.60
N ILE A 194 -13.08 -3.86 5.82
CA ILE A 194 -13.06 -5.23 5.28
C ILE A 194 -12.80 -6.17 6.44
N GLY A 195 -13.80 -7.01 6.75
CA GLY A 195 -13.71 -7.98 7.85
C GLY A 195 -12.68 -9.08 7.58
N PRO A 196 -12.24 -9.80 8.62
CA PRO A 196 -11.41 -10.99 8.46
C PRO A 196 -12.19 -12.13 7.79
N GLU A 197 -11.62 -13.33 7.73
CA GLU A 197 -12.28 -14.52 7.13
C GLU A 197 -13.67 -14.81 7.68
N GLY A 198 -13.90 -14.57 8.96
CA GLY A 198 -15.20 -14.73 9.60
C GLY A 198 -16.14 -13.53 9.41
N GLY A 199 -15.71 -12.47 8.74
CA GLY A 199 -16.43 -11.21 8.61
C GLY A 199 -16.55 -10.44 9.94
N PHE A 200 -17.30 -9.36 9.94
CA PHE A 200 -17.70 -8.62 11.13
C PHE A 200 -18.92 -9.25 11.80
N THR A 201 -19.02 -9.15 13.13
CA THR A 201 -20.24 -9.50 13.87
C THR A 201 -21.33 -8.47 13.63
N ASP A 202 -22.59 -8.77 14.01
CA ASP A 202 -23.71 -7.82 13.90
C ASP A 202 -23.45 -6.57 14.75
N ALA A 203 -22.85 -6.75 15.93
CA ALA A 203 -22.44 -5.66 16.80
C ALA A 203 -21.40 -4.75 16.12
N GLU A 204 -20.38 -5.33 15.49
CA GLU A 204 -19.36 -4.59 14.75
C GLU A 204 -19.93 -3.89 13.52
N ARG A 205 -20.87 -4.54 12.80
CA ARG A 205 -21.58 -3.89 11.67
C ARG A 205 -22.41 -2.70 12.15
N ASN A 206 -23.09 -2.79 13.28
CA ASN A 206 -23.82 -1.69 13.86
C ASN A 206 -22.91 -0.52 14.24
N VAL A 207 -21.74 -0.81 14.81
CA VAL A 207 -20.71 0.20 15.12
C VAL A 207 -20.19 0.89 13.85
N LEU A 208 -19.91 0.14 12.80
CA LEU A 208 -19.50 0.68 11.49
C LEU A 208 -20.61 1.55 10.89
N HIS A 209 -21.87 1.10 10.92
CA HIS A 209 -23.01 1.85 10.42
C HIS A 209 -23.19 3.17 11.20
N ALA A 210 -23.12 3.13 12.54
CA ALA A 210 -23.18 4.33 13.39
C ALA A 210 -22.02 5.31 13.10
N ALA A 211 -20.87 4.79 12.66
CA ALA A 211 -19.73 5.58 12.21
C ALA A 211 -19.88 6.09 10.77
N GLY A 212 -21.01 5.84 10.10
CA GLY A 212 -21.30 6.34 8.74
C GLY A 212 -20.76 5.45 7.62
N PHE A 213 -20.38 4.20 7.90
CA PHE A 213 -20.02 3.26 6.84
C PHE A 213 -21.27 2.76 6.11
N ARG A 214 -21.22 2.84 4.79
CA ARG A 214 -22.27 2.32 3.91
C ARG A 214 -21.89 0.91 3.45
N PRO A 215 -22.78 -0.10 3.62
CA PRO A 215 -22.52 -1.45 3.12
C PRO A 215 -22.58 -1.50 1.58
N VAL A 216 -21.60 -2.16 0.99
CA VAL A 216 -21.45 -2.30 -0.47
C VAL A 216 -21.17 -3.74 -0.82
N ALA A 217 -21.98 -4.30 -1.74
CA ALA A 217 -21.76 -5.61 -2.31
C ALA A 217 -20.74 -5.50 -3.46
N LEU A 218 -19.61 -6.18 -3.31
CA LEU A 218 -18.53 -6.17 -4.31
C LEU A 218 -18.69 -7.28 -5.36
N ALA A 219 -19.45 -8.33 -5.06
CA ALA A 219 -19.73 -9.47 -5.93
C ALA A 219 -21.03 -10.16 -5.52
N ARG A 220 -21.55 -11.02 -6.40
CA ARG A 220 -22.71 -11.89 -6.08
C ARG A 220 -22.36 -13.01 -5.10
N ALA A 221 -21.11 -13.43 -5.06
CA ALA A 221 -20.61 -14.46 -4.15
C ALA A 221 -19.94 -13.85 -2.94
N ILE A 222 -19.91 -14.58 -1.83
CA ILE A 222 -19.10 -14.20 -0.65
C ILE A 222 -17.62 -14.28 -1.03
N LEU A 223 -16.94 -13.16 -0.94
CA LEU A 223 -15.51 -13.06 -1.22
C LEU A 223 -14.70 -13.40 0.03
N ARG A 224 -13.53 -14.00 -0.16
CA ARG A 224 -12.51 -14.02 0.89
C ARG A 224 -12.05 -12.58 1.16
N PHE A 225 -11.58 -12.30 2.38
CA PHE A 225 -11.24 -10.94 2.77
C PHE A 225 -10.13 -10.29 1.92
N ASP A 226 -9.13 -11.07 1.52
CA ASP A 226 -8.08 -10.64 0.60
C ASP A 226 -8.62 -10.32 -0.80
N THR A 227 -9.54 -11.14 -1.32
CA THR A 227 -10.25 -10.88 -2.57
C THR A 227 -11.16 -9.66 -2.45
N ALA A 228 -11.84 -9.48 -1.31
CA ALA A 228 -12.67 -8.30 -1.05
C ALA A 228 -11.83 -7.02 -1.04
N ALA A 229 -10.62 -7.06 -0.46
CA ALA A 229 -9.69 -5.93 -0.48
C ALA A 229 -9.29 -5.54 -1.91
N VAL A 230 -8.94 -6.52 -2.74
CA VAL A 230 -8.62 -6.29 -4.16
C VAL A 230 -9.81 -5.69 -4.91
N ALA A 231 -10.99 -6.28 -4.76
CA ALA A 231 -12.21 -5.81 -5.43
C ALA A 231 -12.58 -4.38 -5.00
N ALA A 232 -12.55 -4.08 -3.69
CA ALA A 232 -12.84 -2.76 -3.14
C ALA A 232 -11.91 -1.67 -3.70
N LEU A 233 -10.61 -1.95 -3.73
CA LEU A 233 -9.61 -1.00 -4.22
C LEU A 233 -9.67 -0.84 -5.74
N THR A 234 -9.90 -1.93 -6.47
CA THR A 234 -10.07 -1.89 -7.93
C THR A 234 -11.29 -1.04 -8.32
N VAL A 235 -12.45 -1.29 -7.69
CA VAL A 235 -13.65 -0.51 -8.01
C VAL A 235 -13.50 0.95 -7.60
N THR A 236 -12.80 1.24 -6.49
CA THR A 236 -12.49 2.61 -6.07
C THR A 236 -11.67 3.34 -7.14
N GLY A 237 -10.60 2.73 -7.64
CA GLY A 237 -9.78 3.28 -8.72
C GLY A 237 -10.57 3.50 -10.01
N MET A 238 -11.41 2.53 -10.39
CA MET A 238 -12.27 2.66 -11.58
C MET A 238 -13.30 3.78 -11.45
N MET A 239 -13.91 3.95 -10.27
CA MET A 239 -14.95 4.97 -10.03
C MET A 239 -14.38 6.38 -9.92
N ARG A 240 -13.13 6.55 -9.50
CA ARG A 240 -12.43 7.85 -9.51
C ARG A 240 -11.98 8.29 -10.90
N GLY A 241 -12.05 7.40 -11.89
CA GLY A 241 -11.45 7.62 -13.19
C GLY A 241 -9.97 7.24 -13.21
N ARG A 242 -9.48 6.86 -14.38
CA ARG A 242 -8.03 6.68 -14.56
C ARG A 242 -7.43 8.04 -14.86
N SER A 243 -6.64 8.57 -13.94
CA SER A 243 -5.76 9.70 -14.22
C SER A 243 -4.66 9.28 -15.19
#